data_64ef6797acbaccdcf0ea8e8c525ed8fd
#
_entry.id   64ef6797acbaccdcf0ea8e8c525ed8fd
#
_cell.length_a   1.000
_cell.length_b   1.000
_cell.length_c   1.000
_cell.angle_alpha   90.00
_cell.angle_beta   90.00
_cell.angle_gamma   90.00
#
_symmetry.space_group_name_H-M   'P 1'
#
loop_
_entity.id
_entity.type
_entity.pdbx_description
1 polymer ?
#
loop_
_entity_poly.entity_id
_entity_poly.type
_entity_poly.pdbx_seq_one_letter_code
_entity_poly.pdbx_strand_id
1 'polypeptide(L)'
;MQTTDDVPTDEPMRDTLLRPVNQLQSLARALFETLSSSQTPPDPPVAALTACDEQLAEALRKSRIHLLKQRRIEALLAEVHELDVQLLEIIETLGHGQKELAAVIEECEERVGVADEATKCSC
;
A
#
# COMPACT_ATOMS: atom_id res chain seq x y z
N MET A 1 9.37 28.33 15.14
CA MET A 1 9.32 27.39 14.00
C MET A 1 8.05 26.57 14.13
N GLN A 2 6.99 27.02 13.49
CA GLN A 2 5.73 26.29 13.46
C GLN A 2 5.78 25.36 12.24
N THR A 3 5.98 24.09 12.50
CA THR A 3 5.67 23.03 11.53
C THR A 3 4.15 22.97 11.44
N THR A 4 3.59 23.58 10.41
CA THR A 4 2.23 23.32 10.01
C THR A 4 2.17 21.85 9.61
N ASP A 5 1.67 21.02 10.52
CA ASP A 5 1.15 19.69 10.19
C ASP A 5 0.01 19.92 9.18
N ASP A 6 0.38 19.86 7.91
CA ASP A 6 -0.56 19.71 6.82
C ASP A 6 -1.09 18.26 6.91
N VAL A 7 -2.04 18.08 7.82
CA VAL A 7 -2.83 16.86 7.91
C VAL A 7 -3.52 16.76 6.55
N PRO A 8 -3.17 15.79 5.70
CA PRO A 8 -3.88 15.61 4.45
C PRO A 8 -5.33 15.34 4.84
N THR A 9 -6.20 16.29 4.55
CA THR A 9 -7.64 16.06 4.59
C THR A 9 -7.88 14.86 3.70
N ASP A 10 -8.24 13.76 4.33
CA ASP A 10 -8.48 12.46 3.70
C ASP A 10 -9.83 12.52 2.95
N GLU A 11 -9.91 13.51 2.06
CA GLU A 11 -11.01 13.61 1.11
C GLU A 11 -10.83 12.45 0.14
N PRO A 12 -11.78 11.51 0.08
CA PRO A 12 -11.62 10.35 -0.75
C PRO A 12 -11.34 10.79 -2.19
N MET A 13 -10.33 10.21 -2.83
CA MET A 13 -9.88 10.56 -4.19
C MET A 13 -11.05 10.58 -5.18
N ARG A 14 -12.06 9.76 -4.93
CA ARG A 14 -13.32 9.74 -5.67
C ARG A 14 -14.02 11.10 -5.66
N ASP A 15 -14.14 11.75 -4.50
CA ASP A 15 -14.86 13.01 -4.35
C ASP A 15 -14.06 14.15 -4.95
N THR A 16 -12.74 14.11 -4.86
CA THR A 16 -11.84 15.04 -5.54
C THR A 16 -12.02 15.02 -7.06
N LEU A 17 -12.27 13.86 -7.65
CA LEU A 17 -12.51 13.70 -9.09
C LEU A 17 -13.96 14.02 -9.49
N LEU A 18 -14.92 13.60 -8.68
CA LEU A 18 -16.35 13.78 -9.00
C LEU A 18 -16.80 15.22 -8.89
N ARG A 19 -16.24 16.01 -7.98
CA ARG A 19 -16.62 17.41 -7.77
C ARG A 19 -16.50 18.26 -9.05
N PRO A 20 -15.34 18.34 -9.72
CA PRO A 20 -15.21 19.11 -10.95
C PRO A 20 -16.03 18.53 -12.12
N VAL A 21 -16.22 17.21 -12.18
CA VAL A 21 -17.07 16.57 -13.21
C VAL A 21 -18.53 16.96 -13.02
N ASN A 22 -19.06 16.90 -11.81
CA ASN A 22 -20.42 17.31 -11.49
C ASN A 22 -20.64 18.83 -11.76
N GLN A 23 -19.63 19.64 -11.44
CA GLN A 23 -19.65 21.07 -11.74
C GLN A 23 -19.68 21.33 -13.24
N LEU A 24 -18.85 20.63 -14.03
CA LEU A 24 -18.85 20.72 -15.49
C LEU A 24 -20.21 20.35 -16.06
N GLN A 25 -20.82 19.25 -15.57
CA GLN A 25 -22.16 18.84 -15.99
C GLN A 25 -23.22 19.91 -15.71
N SER A 26 -23.16 20.54 -14.54
CA SER A 26 -24.06 21.63 -14.16
C SER A 26 -23.88 22.87 -15.04
N LEU A 27 -22.64 23.27 -15.33
CA LEU A 27 -22.30 24.37 -16.20
C LEU A 27 -22.73 24.13 -17.66
N ALA A 28 -22.52 22.90 -18.15
CA ALA A 28 -22.97 22.51 -19.50
C ALA A 28 -24.49 22.57 -19.62
N ARG A 29 -25.22 22.10 -18.62
CA ARG A 29 -26.69 22.20 -18.59
C ARG A 29 -27.15 23.65 -18.59
N ALA A 30 -26.59 24.51 -17.76
CA ALA A 30 -26.89 25.92 -17.72
C ALA A 30 -26.60 26.61 -19.07
N LEU A 31 -25.51 26.24 -19.74
CA LEU A 31 -25.20 26.74 -21.08
C LEU A 31 -26.27 26.35 -22.11
N PHE A 32 -26.71 25.09 -22.11
CA PHE A 32 -27.78 24.65 -23.03
C PHE A 32 -29.12 25.33 -22.73
N GLU A 33 -29.45 25.56 -21.48
CA GLU A 33 -30.66 26.30 -21.06
C GLU A 33 -30.63 27.74 -21.57
N THR A 34 -29.47 28.43 -21.45
CA THR A 34 -29.29 29.79 -21.93
C THR A 34 -29.40 29.89 -23.47
N LEU A 35 -28.85 28.90 -24.18
CA LEU A 35 -28.94 28.85 -25.65
C LEU A 35 -30.35 28.51 -26.13
N SER A 36 -31.14 27.79 -25.36
CA SER A 36 -32.51 27.40 -25.69
C SER A 36 -33.53 28.49 -25.39
N SER A 37 -33.20 29.46 -24.56
CA SER A 37 -34.09 30.58 -24.21
C SER A 37 -34.08 31.61 -25.33
N SER A 38 -35.27 32.00 -25.82
CA SER A 38 -35.45 32.97 -26.91
C SER A 38 -35.15 34.43 -26.50
N GLN A 39 -34.78 34.68 -25.28
CA GLN A 39 -34.36 35.99 -24.77
C GLN A 39 -32.86 36.14 -24.91
N THR A 40 -32.37 37.37 -25.06
CA THR A 40 -30.94 37.69 -25.13
C THR A 40 -30.14 36.89 -24.11
N PRO A 41 -29.29 35.94 -24.57
CA PRO A 41 -28.60 35.06 -23.66
C PRO A 41 -27.66 35.88 -22.80
N PRO A 42 -27.63 35.67 -21.44
CA PRO A 42 -26.55 36.19 -20.63
C PRO A 42 -25.22 35.67 -21.16
N ASP A 43 -24.15 36.44 -20.96
CA ASP A 43 -22.81 36.01 -21.39
C ASP A 43 -22.54 34.57 -20.96
N PRO A 44 -22.04 33.74 -21.88
CA PRO A 44 -21.76 32.33 -21.56
C PRO A 44 -20.76 32.26 -20.38
N PRO A 45 -20.91 31.32 -19.45
CA PRO A 45 -20.05 31.21 -18.25
C PRO A 45 -18.66 30.63 -18.60
N VAL A 46 -17.96 31.26 -19.56
CA VAL A 46 -16.66 30.81 -20.06
C VAL A 46 -15.62 30.78 -18.96
N ALA A 47 -15.60 31.81 -18.10
CA ALA A 47 -14.67 31.85 -16.97
C ALA A 47 -14.89 30.70 -15.97
N ALA A 48 -16.17 30.36 -15.71
CA ALA A 48 -16.52 29.25 -14.84
C ALA A 48 -16.13 27.89 -15.46
N LEU A 49 -16.28 27.74 -16.77
CA LEU A 49 -15.86 26.55 -17.52
C LEU A 49 -14.34 26.39 -17.50
N THR A 50 -13.59 27.48 -17.71
CA THR A 50 -12.12 27.48 -17.65
C THR A 50 -11.63 27.12 -16.25
N ALA A 51 -12.21 27.70 -15.19
CA ALA A 51 -11.87 27.37 -13.82
C ALA A 51 -12.19 25.90 -13.48
N CYS A 52 -13.29 25.37 -14.00
CA CYS A 52 -13.64 23.95 -13.82
C CYS A 52 -12.66 23.01 -14.53
N ASP A 53 -12.20 23.39 -15.73
CA ASP A 53 -11.18 22.63 -16.48
C ASP A 53 -9.85 22.58 -15.73
N GLU A 54 -9.41 23.72 -15.18
CA GLU A 54 -8.20 23.77 -14.35
C GLU A 54 -8.31 22.89 -13.08
N GLN A 55 -9.48 22.92 -12.43
CA GLN A 55 -9.74 22.04 -11.27
C GLN A 55 -9.73 20.57 -11.64
N LEU A 56 -10.30 20.21 -12.78
CA LEU A 56 -10.31 18.86 -13.30
C LEU A 56 -8.89 18.40 -13.65
N ALA A 57 -8.10 19.23 -14.31
CA ALA A 57 -6.70 18.94 -14.62
C ALA A 57 -5.86 18.68 -13.36
N GLU A 58 -6.05 19.51 -12.33
CA GLU A 58 -5.37 19.32 -11.03
C GLU A 58 -5.83 18.04 -10.31
N ALA A 59 -7.13 17.74 -10.33
CA ALA A 59 -7.68 16.52 -9.75
C ALA A 59 -7.11 15.26 -10.46
N LEU A 60 -6.99 15.29 -11.77
CA LEU A 60 -6.38 14.20 -12.57
C LEU A 60 -4.90 14.04 -12.24
N ARG A 61 -4.17 15.13 -12.06
CA ARG A 61 -2.76 15.10 -11.66
C ARG A 61 -2.60 14.45 -10.29
N LYS A 62 -3.40 14.83 -9.30
CA LYS A 62 -3.41 14.23 -7.95
C LYS A 62 -3.76 12.74 -8.00
N SER A 63 -4.77 12.37 -8.79
CA SER A 63 -5.19 10.98 -8.97
C SER A 63 -4.06 10.12 -9.57
N ARG A 64 -3.34 10.66 -10.56
CA ARG A 64 -2.20 9.95 -11.16
C ARG A 64 -1.09 9.69 -10.15
N ILE A 65 -0.75 10.69 -9.31
CA ILE A 65 0.25 10.54 -8.24
C ILE A 65 -0.23 9.50 -7.22
N HIS A 66 -1.50 9.57 -6.82
CA HIS A 66 -2.09 8.59 -5.90
C HIS A 66 -2.01 7.16 -6.44
N LEU A 67 -2.36 6.96 -7.71
CA LEU A 67 -2.28 5.67 -8.37
C LEU A 67 -0.84 5.10 -8.39
N LEU A 68 0.16 5.96 -8.65
CA LEU A 68 1.57 5.55 -8.63
C LEU A 68 2.01 5.16 -7.21
N LYS A 69 1.59 5.91 -6.19
CA LYS A 69 1.87 5.57 -4.78
C LYS A 69 1.20 4.25 -4.40
N GLN A 70 -0.05 4.04 -4.80
CA GLN A 70 -0.79 2.82 -4.51
C GLN A 70 -0.10 1.59 -5.12
N ARG A 71 0.31 1.66 -6.39
CA ARG A 71 1.08 0.59 -7.03
C ARG A 71 2.39 0.29 -6.32
N ARG A 72 3.05 1.33 -5.79
CA ARG A 72 4.28 1.14 -5.02
C ARG A 72 4.01 0.45 -3.68
N ILE A 73 2.93 0.83 -3.00
CA ILE A 73 2.51 0.18 -1.75
C ILE A 73 2.20 -1.30 -2.01
N GLU A 74 1.44 -1.62 -3.05
CA GLU A 74 1.10 -3.00 -3.42
C GLU A 74 2.36 -3.83 -3.72
N ALA A 75 3.33 -3.25 -4.46
CA ALA A 75 4.60 -3.91 -4.73
C ALA A 75 5.41 -4.18 -3.46
N LEU A 76 5.49 -3.20 -2.55
CA LEU A 76 6.17 -3.37 -1.27
C LEU A 76 5.48 -4.38 -0.35
N LEU A 77 4.16 -4.43 -0.33
CA LEU A 77 3.41 -5.44 0.42
C LEU A 77 3.69 -6.85 -0.11
N ALA A 78 3.78 -7.02 -1.43
CA ALA A 78 4.15 -8.30 -2.03
C ALA A 78 5.58 -8.72 -1.66
N GLU A 79 6.53 -7.78 -1.67
CA GLU A 79 7.92 -8.02 -1.25
C GLU A 79 8.02 -8.40 0.24
N VAL A 80 7.30 -7.69 1.11
CA VAL A 80 7.23 -8.02 2.55
C VAL A 80 6.68 -9.42 2.75
N HIS A 81 5.60 -9.78 2.05
CA HIS A 81 5.02 -11.12 2.16
C HIS A 81 6.00 -12.22 1.71
N GLU A 82 6.74 -11.99 0.63
CA GLU A 82 7.77 -12.94 0.17
C GLU A 82 8.89 -13.09 1.20
N LEU A 83 9.36 -11.99 1.79
CA LEU A 83 10.37 -12.02 2.85
C LEU A 83 9.88 -12.73 4.12
N ASP A 84 8.63 -12.55 4.49
CA ASP A 84 8.02 -13.26 5.62
C ASP A 84 8.00 -14.77 5.40
N VAL A 85 7.64 -15.23 4.18
CA VAL A 85 7.69 -16.65 3.82
C VAL A 85 9.10 -17.20 3.92
N GLN A 86 10.10 -16.50 3.35
CA GLN A 86 11.49 -16.91 3.43
C GLN A 86 12.00 -16.96 4.88
N LEU A 87 11.59 -16.01 5.71
CA LEU A 87 11.94 -16.02 7.13
C LEU A 87 11.37 -17.24 7.87
N LEU A 88 10.11 -17.59 7.60
CA LEU A 88 9.50 -18.78 8.18
C LEU A 88 10.21 -20.06 7.75
N GLU A 89 10.60 -20.20 6.49
CA GLU A 89 11.37 -21.34 5.99
C GLU A 89 12.74 -21.46 6.69
N ILE A 90 13.42 -20.35 6.89
CA ILE A 90 14.71 -20.31 7.63
C ILE A 90 14.51 -20.74 9.08
N ILE A 91 13.49 -20.24 9.76
CA ILE A 91 13.19 -20.59 11.16
C ILE A 91 12.88 -22.09 11.26
N GLU A 92 12.08 -22.64 10.35
CA GLU A 92 11.75 -24.07 10.31
C GLU A 92 13.00 -24.93 10.10
N THR A 93 13.85 -24.56 9.14
CA THR A 93 15.10 -25.24 8.83
C THR A 93 16.06 -25.23 10.03
N LEU A 94 16.20 -24.08 10.69
CA LEU A 94 17.02 -23.94 11.90
C LEU A 94 16.46 -24.76 13.06
N GLY A 95 15.14 -24.76 13.25
CA GLY A 95 14.47 -25.57 14.27
C GLY A 95 14.65 -27.08 14.05
N HIS A 96 14.61 -27.52 12.79
CA HIS A 96 14.89 -28.91 12.44
C HIS A 96 16.35 -29.28 12.71
N GLY A 97 17.30 -28.46 12.25
CA GLY A 97 18.73 -28.67 12.48
C GLY A 97 19.10 -28.67 13.98
N GLN A 98 18.46 -27.81 14.78
CA GLN A 98 18.65 -27.81 16.23
C GLN A 98 18.21 -29.14 16.87
N LYS A 99 17.07 -29.71 16.44
CA LYS A 99 16.57 -30.99 16.95
C LYS A 99 17.49 -32.14 16.54
N GLU A 100 17.95 -32.15 15.31
CA GLU A 100 18.89 -33.17 14.82
C GLU A 100 20.22 -33.14 15.59
N LEU A 101 20.79 -31.95 15.81
CA LEU A 101 22.00 -31.79 16.60
C LEU A 101 21.81 -32.24 18.06
N ALA A 102 20.68 -31.92 18.67
CA ALA A 102 20.36 -32.34 20.03
C ALA A 102 20.31 -33.88 20.13
N ALA A 103 19.68 -34.54 19.15
CA ALA A 103 19.62 -36.01 19.11
C ALA A 103 21.01 -36.64 18.95
N VAL A 104 21.88 -36.08 18.10
CA VAL A 104 23.26 -36.55 17.92
C VAL A 104 24.08 -36.37 19.20
N ILE A 105 23.93 -35.25 19.92
CA ILE A 105 24.62 -35.01 21.19
C ILE A 105 24.18 -36.05 22.23
N GLU A 106 22.88 -36.31 22.36
CA GLU A 106 22.32 -37.28 23.28
C GLU A 106 22.87 -38.70 22.98
N GLU A 107 22.89 -39.11 21.71
CA GLU A 107 23.48 -40.40 21.29
C GLU A 107 24.98 -40.47 21.60
N CYS A 108 25.74 -39.40 21.44
CA CYS A 108 27.16 -39.35 21.77
C CYS A 108 27.39 -39.47 23.28
N GLU A 109 26.60 -38.79 24.11
CA GLU A 109 26.68 -38.83 25.56
C GLU A 109 26.40 -40.27 26.09
N GLU A 110 25.37 -40.95 25.57
CA GLU A 110 25.08 -42.35 25.91
C GLU A 110 26.25 -43.27 25.57
N ARG A 111 26.85 -43.11 24.39
CA ARG A 111 27.99 -43.93 23.97
C ARG A 111 29.22 -43.72 24.85
N VAL A 112 29.49 -42.47 25.24
CA VAL A 112 30.59 -42.13 26.18
C VAL A 112 30.32 -42.71 27.56
N GLY A 113 29.10 -42.63 28.05
CA GLY A 113 28.70 -43.19 29.35
C GLY A 113 28.89 -44.72 29.39
N VAL A 114 28.50 -45.45 28.35
CA VAL A 114 28.70 -46.90 28.23
C VAL A 114 30.19 -47.26 28.16
N ALA A 115 31.01 -46.47 27.45
CA ALA A 115 32.45 -46.71 27.37
C ALA A 115 33.15 -46.51 28.72
N ASP A 116 32.74 -45.50 29.52
CA ASP A 116 33.28 -45.25 30.86
C ASP A 116 32.91 -46.36 31.85
N GLU A 117 31.71 -46.92 31.79
CA GLU A 117 31.31 -48.05 32.62
C GLU A 117 32.08 -49.32 32.25
N ALA A 118 32.30 -49.58 30.96
CA ALA A 118 33.08 -50.74 30.49
C ALA A 118 34.54 -50.66 30.97
N THR A 119 35.13 -49.47 31.00
CA THR A 119 36.51 -49.28 31.51
C THR A 119 36.61 -49.44 33.04
N LYS A 120 35.56 -49.08 33.78
CA LYS A 120 35.53 -49.29 35.26
C LYS A 120 35.35 -50.77 35.64
N CYS A 121 34.66 -51.57 34.82
CA CYS A 121 34.49 -53.00 35.09
C CYS A 121 35.71 -53.87 34.72
N SER A 122 36.68 -53.33 34.00
CA SER A 122 37.90 -54.06 33.58
C SER A 122 39.06 -53.95 34.57
N CYS A 123 38.87 -53.29 35.70
CA CYS A 123 39.78 -53.28 36.82
C CYS A 123 39.26 -54.12 37.95
#